data_a89e63b6f858f54a181e489740411c54
#
_entry.id   a89e63b6f858f54a181e489740411c54
#
_cell.length_a   1.000
_cell.length_b   1.000
_cell.length_c   1.000
_cell.angle_alpha   90.00
_cell.angle_beta   90.00
_cell.angle_gamma   90.00
#
_symmetry.space_group_name_H-M   'P 1'
#
loop_
_entity.id
_entity.type
_entity.pdbx_description
1 polymer ?
#
loop_
_entity_poly.entity_id
_entity_poly.type
_entity_poly.pdbx_seq_one_letter_code
_entity_poly.pdbx_strand_id
1 'polypeptide(L)'
;MRQQSHQLYAYHVWANERLFDHLAQLPKEVFHAEVTSVFPSVSHTLGHMYLFERLFMSVLAEVPNDDIFPRLQGWTEEAQGRSVAEMRRLFADVSGEFRDLLRRTPDPDKAMTIEHPQYGRLDTHFSEILGHVVNHGTYHRGNVTAMLRQQGHAGVPTDYMFYLVERQASANDKGTR
;
A
#
# COMPACT_ATOMS: atom_id res chain seq x y z
N MET A 1 -4.06 -13.72 -16.10
CA MET A 1 -4.00 -13.54 -14.64
C MET A 1 -2.67 -12.92 -14.17
N ARG A 2 -1.47 -13.44 -14.47
CA ARG A 2 -0.18 -12.85 -14.05
C ARG A 2 -0.04 -11.36 -14.41
N GLN A 3 -0.37 -10.97 -15.64
CA GLN A 3 -0.33 -9.57 -16.09
C GLN A 3 -1.30 -8.69 -15.29
N GLN A 4 -2.45 -9.22 -14.90
CA GLN A 4 -3.46 -8.49 -14.12
C GLN A 4 -2.99 -8.24 -12.67
N SER A 5 -2.38 -9.22 -12.01
CA SER A 5 -1.83 -9.08 -10.66
C SER A 5 -0.71 -8.04 -10.62
N HIS A 6 0.22 -8.10 -11.58
CA HIS A 6 1.28 -7.10 -11.73
C HIS A 6 0.72 -5.69 -11.98
N GLN A 7 -0.34 -5.58 -12.81
CA GLN A 7 -0.97 -4.31 -13.11
C GLN A 7 -1.70 -3.72 -11.90
N LEU A 8 -2.40 -4.55 -11.13
CA LEU A 8 -3.08 -4.10 -9.90
C LEU A 8 -2.08 -3.61 -8.86
N TYR A 9 -0.97 -4.32 -8.68
CA TYR A 9 0.06 -3.86 -7.76
C TYR A 9 0.77 -2.59 -8.26
N ALA A 10 1.03 -2.49 -9.57
CA ALA A 10 1.57 -1.25 -10.17
C ALA A 10 0.63 -0.05 -9.97
N TYR A 11 -0.69 -0.26 -10.09
CA TYR A 11 -1.67 0.76 -9.72
C TYR A 11 -1.57 1.15 -8.24
N HIS A 12 -1.45 0.19 -7.33
CA HIS A 12 -1.33 0.45 -5.91
C HIS A 12 -0.13 1.35 -5.58
N VAL A 13 1.04 1.03 -6.16
CA VAL A 13 2.26 1.84 -6.01
C VAL A 13 2.06 3.24 -6.60
N TRP A 14 1.51 3.37 -7.81
CA TRP A 14 1.20 4.66 -8.43
C TRP A 14 0.28 5.51 -7.55
N ALA A 15 -0.75 4.90 -6.97
CA ALA A 15 -1.70 5.61 -6.12
C ALA A 15 -1.07 6.10 -4.81
N ASN A 16 -0.19 5.29 -4.20
CA ASN A 16 0.57 5.69 -3.01
C ASN A 16 1.55 6.82 -3.33
N GLU A 17 2.31 6.73 -4.43
CA GLU A 17 3.23 7.78 -4.86
C GLU A 17 2.50 9.11 -5.13
N ARG A 18 1.35 9.06 -5.80
CA ARG A 18 0.51 10.23 -6.05
C ARG A 18 0.00 10.88 -4.75
N LEU A 19 -0.33 10.06 -3.75
CA LEU A 19 -0.68 10.55 -2.42
C LEU A 19 0.52 11.21 -1.74
N PHE A 20 1.71 10.62 -1.78
CA PHE A 20 2.92 11.19 -1.21
C PHE A 20 3.32 12.51 -1.90
N ASP A 21 3.22 12.60 -3.22
CA ASP A 21 3.45 13.86 -3.97
C ASP A 21 2.51 14.97 -3.52
N HIS A 22 1.25 14.63 -3.27
CA HIS A 22 0.26 15.59 -2.76
C HIS A 22 0.58 16.01 -1.31
N LEU A 23 0.84 15.06 -0.41
CA LEU A 23 1.17 15.34 0.99
C LEU A 23 2.44 16.20 1.13
N ALA A 24 3.42 16.01 0.25
CA ALA A 24 4.66 16.79 0.25
C ALA A 24 4.45 18.29 -0.09
N GLN A 25 3.31 18.65 -0.69
CA GLN A 25 2.96 20.04 -1.04
C GLN A 25 2.14 20.72 0.07
N LEU A 26 1.67 19.97 1.07
CA LEU A 26 0.87 20.50 2.18
C LEU A 26 1.77 20.98 3.34
N PRO A 27 1.26 21.85 4.22
CA PRO A 27 1.96 22.19 5.46
C PRO A 27 2.32 20.93 6.26
N LYS A 28 3.53 20.89 6.83
CA LYS A 28 4.06 19.68 7.51
C LYS A 28 3.19 19.22 8.70
N GLU A 29 2.51 20.19 9.32
CA GLU A 29 1.63 19.96 10.47
C GLU A 29 0.42 19.08 10.11
N VAL A 30 -0.08 19.19 8.88
CA VAL A 30 -1.24 18.44 8.36
C VAL A 30 -1.04 16.92 8.49
N PHE A 31 0.19 16.46 8.33
CA PHE A 31 0.52 15.03 8.35
C PHE A 31 0.32 14.40 9.72
N HIS A 32 0.58 15.14 10.79
CA HIS A 32 0.50 14.68 12.18
C HIS A 32 -0.70 15.25 12.95
N ALA A 33 -1.42 16.21 12.36
CA ALA A 33 -2.56 16.84 13.02
C ALA A 33 -3.64 15.82 13.38
N GLU A 34 -4.16 15.92 14.61
CA GLU A 34 -5.23 15.06 15.08
C GLU A 34 -6.56 15.38 14.37
N VAL A 35 -7.25 14.33 13.97
CA VAL A 35 -8.58 14.36 13.36
C VAL A 35 -9.47 13.25 13.91
N THR A 36 -10.76 13.46 13.91
CA THR A 36 -11.73 12.41 14.29
C THR A 36 -11.98 11.52 13.09
N SER A 37 -11.32 10.34 13.04
CA SER A 37 -11.43 9.38 11.95
C SER A 37 -11.08 7.97 12.43
N VAL A 38 -10.93 7.01 11.51
CA VAL A 38 -10.51 5.62 11.80
C VAL A 38 -9.15 5.56 12.50
N PHE A 39 -8.26 6.49 12.16
CA PHE A 39 -6.98 6.74 12.83
C PHE A 39 -6.89 8.20 13.25
N PRO A 40 -6.08 8.51 14.29
CA PRO A 40 -6.02 9.86 14.84
C PRO A 40 -5.32 10.87 13.92
N SER A 41 -4.58 10.43 12.89
CA SER A 41 -3.94 11.34 11.93
C SER A 41 -3.62 10.63 10.60
N VAL A 42 -3.23 11.41 9.58
CA VAL A 42 -2.75 10.89 8.29
C VAL A 42 -1.50 10.02 8.50
N SER A 43 -0.57 10.44 9.36
CA SER A 43 0.65 9.66 9.65
C SER A 43 0.34 8.31 10.27
N HIS A 44 -0.63 8.22 11.18
CA HIS A 44 -1.05 6.93 11.76
C HIS A 44 -1.72 6.03 10.72
N THR A 45 -2.52 6.60 9.82
CA THR A 45 -3.14 5.82 8.72
C THR A 45 -2.08 5.23 7.81
N LEU A 46 -1.06 6.02 7.41
CA LEU A 46 0.02 5.53 6.56
C LEU A 46 0.94 4.56 7.31
N GLY A 47 1.19 4.75 8.59
CA GLY A 47 1.90 3.78 9.42
C GLY A 47 1.19 2.43 9.48
N HIS A 48 -0.14 2.43 9.63
CA HIS A 48 -0.95 1.23 9.55
C HIS A 48 -0.87 0.56 8.16
N MET A 49 -1.00 1.34 7.08
CA MET A 49 -0.86 0.80 5.72
C MET A 49 0.52 0.15 5.51
N TYR A 50 1.60 0.81 5.95
CA TYR A 50 2.95 0.27 5.87
C TYR A 50 3.09 -1.04 6.63
N LEU A 51 2.63 -1.10 7.88
CA LEU A 51 2.63 -2.32 8.70
C LEU A 51 1.95 -3.48 7.96
N PHE A 52 0.79 -3.23 7.36
CA PHE A 52 0.05 -4.26 6.63
C PHE A 52 0.73 -4.66 5.31
N GLU A 53 1.38 -3.72 4.61
CA GLU A 53 2.20 -4.08 3.44
C GLU A 53 3.36 -5.00 3.83
N ARG A 54 4.07 -4.72 4.94
CA ARG A 54 5.14 -5.59 5.48
C ARG A 54 4.62 -6.95 5.88
N LEU A 55 3.48 -7.00 6.56
CA LEU A 55 2.82 -8.24 6.97
C LEU A 55 2.48 -9.11 5.76
N PHE A 56 1.73 -8.58 4.80
CA PHE A 56 1.30 -9.35 3.63
C PHE A 56 2.44 -9.65 2.65
N MET A 57 3.48 -8.80 2.58
CA MET A 57 4.72 -9.15 1.89
C MET A 57 5.33 -10.43 2.47
N SER A 58 5.40 -10.53 3.81
CA SER A 58 5.94 -11.70 4.50
C SER A 58 5.06 -12.93 4.30
N VAL A 59 3.73 -12.78 4.37
CA VAL A 59 2.77 -13.87 4.10
C VAL A 59 2.91 -14.39 2.67
N LEU A 60 2.97 -13.50 1.68
CA LEU A 60 3.14 -13.89 0.27
C LEU A 60 4.50 -14.51 -0.03
N ALA A 61 5.52 -14.14 0.74
CA ALA A 61 6.84 -14.78 0.71
C ALA A 61 6.89 -16.10 1.49
N GLU A 62 5.76 -16.54 2.05
CA GLU A 62 5.62 -17.78 2.84
C GLU A 62 6.55 -17.82 4.08
N VAL A 63 6.81 -16.66 4.68
CA VAL A 63 7.53 -16.57 5.95
C VAL A 63 6.65 -17.18 7.05
N PRO A 64 7.18 -18.05 7.92
CA PRO A 64 6.41 -18.62 9.02
C PRO A 64 5.85 -17.55 9.98
N ASN A 65 4.64 -17.75 10.50
CA ASN A 65 4.01 -16.81 11.43
C ASN A 65 4.87 -16.53 12.66
N ASP A 66 5.57 -17.53 13.19
CA ASP A 66 6.48 -17.40 14.34
C ASP A 66 7.64 -16.40 14.05
N ASP A 67 7.99 -16.21 12.79
CA ASP A 67 8.99 -15.23 12.36
C ASP A 67 8.37 -13.86 12.01
N ILE A 68 7.07 -13.81 11.67
CA ILE A 68 6.36 -12.57 11.32
C ILE A 68 5.93 -11.81 12.58
N PHE A 69 5.26 -12.48 13.52
CA PHE A 69 4.66 -11.80 14.68
C PHE A 69 5.67 -11.02 15.54
N PRO A 70 6.89 -11.51 15.81
CA PRO A 70 7.90 -10.73 16.56
C PRO A 70 8.32 -9.44 15.84
N ARG A 71 8.13 -9.34 14.51
CA ARG A 71 8.53 -8.15 13.71
C ARG A 71 7.47 -7.04 13.68
N LEU A 72 6.21 -7.35 14.03
CA LEU A 72 5.11 -6.37 13.94
C LEU A 72 5.38 -5.11 14.75
N GLN A 73 5.88 -5.26 15.97
CA GLN A 73 6.22 -4.13 16.82
C GLN A 73 7.32 -3.27 16.18
N GLY A 74 8.40 -3.90 15.69
CA GLY A 74 9.50 -3.20 15.02
C GLY A 74 9.05 -2.41 13.80
N TRP A 75 8.18 -2.95 12.96
CA TRP A 75 7.61 -2.22 11.81
C TRP A 75 6.70 -1.06 12.23
N THR A 76 5.97 -1.23 13.34
CA THR A 76 5.15 -0.14 13.90
C THR A 76 6.03 1.01 14.40
N GLU A 77 7.08 0.70 15.14
CA GLU A 77 8.05 1.67 15.65
C GLU A 77 8.82 2.35 14.51
N GLU A 78 9.17 1.60 13.46
CA GLU A 78 9.83 2.13 12.27
C GLU A 78 9.00 3.21 11.56
N ALA A 79 7.67 3.05 11.50
CA ALA A 79 6.77 4.01 10.89
C ALA A 79 6.42 5.20 11.80
N GLN A 80 6.62 5.07 13.11
CA GLN A 80 6.22 6.07 14.10
C GLN A 80 7.04 7.36 13.99
N GLY A 81 6.37 8.52 14.03
CA GLY A 81 7.01 9.82 14.05
C GLY A 81 7.73 10.23 12.76
N ARG A 82 7.58 9.45 11.69
CA ARG A 82 8.22 9.73 10.39
C ARG A 82 7.62 10.95 9.71
N SER A 83 8.45 11.72 9.02
CA SER A 83 8.02 12.72 8.05
C SER A 83 7.40 12.06 6.80
N VAL A 84 6.71 12.85 5.98
CA VAL A 84 6.17 12.39 4.67
C VAL A 84 7.27 11.75 3.80
N ALA A 85 8.45 12.39 3.74
CA ALA A 85 9.56 11.89 2.92
C ALA A 85 10.14 10.56 3.44
N GLU A 86 10.26 10.39 4.76
CA GLU A 86 10.72 9.14 5.36
C GLU A 86 9.68 8.03 5.19
N MET A 87 8.40 8.32 5.40
CA MET A 87 7.32 7.36 5.17
C MET A 87 7.29 6.91 3.70
N ARG A 88 7.45 7.84 2.73
CA ARG A 88 7.57 7.51 1.30
C ARG A 88 8.71 6.53 1.02
N ARG A 89 9.86 6.67 1.68
CA ARG A 89 10.99 5.73 1.53
C ARG A 89 10.62 4.34 2.01
N LEU A 90 9.98 4.22 3.18
CA LEU A 90 9.50 2.93 3.69
C LEU A 90 8.58 2.23 2.69
N PHE A 91 7.65 2.98 2.08
CA PHE A 91 6.76 2.44 1.03
C PHE A 91 7.51 2.08 -0.25
N ALA A 92 8.52 2.85 -0.65
CA ALA A 92 9.34 2.54 -1.81
C ALA A 92 10.12 1.23 -1.61
N ASP A 93 10.67 1.03 -0.42
CA ASP A 93 11.44 -0.17 -0.06
C ASP A 93 10.55 -1.42 -0.08
N VAL A 94 9.40 -1.42 0.62
CA VAL A 94 8.48 -2.55 0.61
C VAL A 94 7.90 -2.80 -0.79
N SER A 95 7.64 -1.75 -1.56
CA SER A 95 7.19 -1.89 -2.96
C SER A 95 8.26 -2.51 -3.85
N GLY A 96 9.53 -2.26 -3.57
CA GLY A 96 10.66 -2.94 -4.22
C GLY A 96 10.63 -4.44 -3.96
N GLU A 97 10.48 -4.84 -2.70
CA GLU A 97 10.39 -6.25 -2.30
C GLU A 97 9.20 -6.96 -2.95
N PHE A 98 8.02 -6.32 -3.00
CA PHE A 98 6.85 -6.86 -3.71
C PHE A 98 7.12 -7.06 -5.21
N ARG A 99 7.73 -6.08 -5.88
CA ARG A 99 8.09 -6.22 -7.31
C ARG A 99 9.02 -7.39 -7.54
N ASP A 100 9.98 -7.59 -6.64
CA ASP A 100 10.92 -8.72 -6.71
C ASP A 100 10.22 -10.05 -6.48
N LEU A 101 9.31 -10.11 -5.51
CA LEU A 101 8.49 -11.30 -5.25
C LEU A 101 7.62 -11.64 -6.46
N LEU A 102 6.91 -10.66 -7.03
CA LEU A 102 6.06 -10.84 -8.20
C LEU A 102 6.83 -11.34 -9.43
N ARG A 103 8.08 -10.87 -9.63
CA ARG A 103 8.94 -11.36 -10.71
C ARG A 103 9.32 -12.84 -10.54
N ARG A 104 9.54 -13.27 -9.30
CA ARG A 104 9.94 -14.64 -8.95
C ARG A 104 8.77 -15.60 -8.83
N THR A 105 7.54 -15.11 -8.73
CA THR A 105 6.32 -15.92 -8.63
C THR A 105 5.74 -16.16 -10.02
N PRO A 106 5.95 -17.35 -10.63
CA PRO A 106 5.51 -17.62 -12.00
C PRO A 106 3.99 -17.80 -12.10
N ASP A 107 3.37 -18.31 -11.03
CA ASP A 107 1.94 -18.61 -10.96
C ASP A 107 1.23 -17.71 -9.94
N PRO A 108 0.42 -16.74 -10.41
CA PRO A 108 -0.37 -15.89 -9.51
C PRO A 108 -1.55 -16.63 -8.88
N ASP A 109 -1.94 -17.78 -9.39
CA ASP A 109 -3.00 -18.62 -8.84
C ASP A 109 -2.47 -19.71 -7.91
N LYS A 110 -1.19 -19.61 -7.51
CA LYS A 110 -0.61 -20.49 -6.50
C LYS A 110 -1.53 -20.53 -5.27
N ALA A 111 -1.97 -21.74 -4.91
CA ALA A 111 -2.74 -21.96 -3.68
C ALA A 111 -1.89 -21.67 -2.45
N MET A 112 -2.49 -21.01 -1.48
CA MET A 112 -1.87 -20.63 -0.22
C MET A 112 -2.80 -20.95 0.95
N THR A 113 -2.23 -21.23 2.11
CA THR A 113 -2.98 -21.35 3.37
C THR A 113 -2.45 -20.30 4.34
N ILE A 114 -3.37 -19.52 4.92
CA ILE A 114 -3.06 -18.54 5.96
C ILE A 114 -3.68 -19.03 7.26
N GLU A 115 -2.90 -19.06 8.32
CA GLU A 115 -3.40 -19.25 9.69
C GLU A 115 -3.55 -17.89 10.36
N HIS A 116 -4.79 -17.45 10.57
CA HIS A 116 -5.06 -16.19 11.24
C HIS A 116 -5.44 -16.44 12.70
N PRO A 117 -4.79 -15.74 13.67
CA PRO A 117 -5.02 -16.01 15.11
C PRO A 117 -6.49 -15.92 15.55
N GLN A 118 -7.26 -15.04 14.90
CA GLN A 118 -8.64 -14.72 15.26
C GLN A 118 -9.67 -15.43 14.37
N TYR A 119 -9.36 -15.65 13.09
CA TYR A 119 -10.31 -16.18 12.09
C TYR A 119 -10.00 -17.64 11.69
N GLY A 120 -8.90 -18.21 12.22
CA GLY A 120 -8.49 -19.57 11.91
C GLY A 120 -7.86 -19.73 10.54
N ARG A 121 -7.97 -20.92 9.98
CA ARG A 121 -7.39 -21.30 8.69
C ARG A 121 -8.19 -20.73 7.53
N LEU A 122 -7.49 -20.10 6.59
CA LEU A 122 -8.01 -19.64 5.30
C LEU A 122 -7.22 -20.28 4.16
N ASP A 123 -7.87 -21.11 3.35
CA ASP A 123 -7.33 -21.57 2.08
C ASP A 123 -7.70 -20.57 0.98
N THR A 124 -6.71 -20.07 0.27
CA THR A 124 -6.81 -18.93 -0.67
C THR A 124 -5.77 -19.07 -1.78
N HIS A 125 -5.55 -17.99 -2.55
CA HIS A 125 -4.56 -17.92 -3.62
C HIS A 125 -3.67 -16.67 -3.48
N PHE A 126 -2.45 -16.73 -4.00
CA PHE A 126 -1.53 -15.61 -4.01
C PHE A 126 -2.19 -14.33 -4.58
N SER A 127 -2.92 -14.45 -5.70
CA SER A 127 -3.60 -13.32 -6.34
C SER A 127 -4.70 -12.69 -5.47
N GLU A 128 -5.38 -13.46 -4.62
CA GLU A 128 -6.41 -12.95 -3.72
C GLU A 128 -5.81 -12.16 -2.57
N ILE A 129 -4.69 -12.65 -1.99
CA ILE A 129 -3.95 -11.92 -0.96
C ILE A 129 -3.38 -10.61 -1.53
N LEU A 130 -2.81 -10.66 -2.73
CA LEU A 130 -2.33 -9.45 -3.40
C LEU A 130 -3.48 -8.47 -3.68
N GLY A 131 -4.63 -8.98 -4.11
CA GLY A 131 -5.87 -8.21 -4.27
C GLY A 131 -6.30 -7.56 -2.97
N HIS A 132 -6.17 -8.25 -1.84
CA HIS A 132 -6.44 -7.68 -0.52
C HIS A 132 -5.50 -6.49 -0.21
N VAL A 133 -4.20 -6.60 -0.47
CA VAL A 133 -3.24 -5.49 -0.26
C VAL A 133 -3.66 -4.24 -1.05
N VAL A 134 -4.01 -4.41 -2.32
CA VAL A 134 -4.45 -3.31 -3.19
C VAL A 134 -5.75 -2.67 -2.69
N ASN A 135 -6.74 -3.50 -2.31
CA ASN A 135 -8.03 -3.05 -1.80
C ASN A 135 -7.88 -2.34 -0.45
N HIS A 136 -7.09 -2.88 0.46
CA HIS A 136 -6.75 -2.28 1.75
C HIS A 136 -6.13 -0.87 1.58
N GLY A 137 -5.16 -0.74 0.68
CA GLY A 137 -4.58 0.57 0.34
C GLY A 137 -5.62 1.55 -0.24
N THR A 138 -6.54 1.08 -1.08
CA THR A 138 -7.61 1.92 -1.65
C THR A 138 -8.55 2.43 -0.56
N TYR A 139 -8.95 1.56 0.37
CA TYR A 139 -9.78 1.92 1.52
C TYR A 139 -9.13 3.02 2.37
N HIS A 140 -7.86 2.87 2.72
CA HIS A 140 -7.15 3.82 3.57
C HIS A 140 -6.78 5.13 2.85
N ARG A 141 -6.51 5.13 1.56
CA ARG A 141 -6.35 6.38 0.78
C ARG A 141 -7.64 7.20 0.76
N GLY A 142 -8.81 6.53 0.73
CA GLY A 142 -10.10 7.19 0.94
C GLY A 142 -10.20 7.86 2.31
N ASN A 143 -9.76 7.17 3.38
CA ASN A 143 -9.73 7.74 4.72
C ASN A 143 -8.79 8.95 4.80
N VAL A 144 -7.59 8.87 4.23
CA VAL A 144 -6.67 10.03 4.16
C VAL A 144 -7.31 11.21 3.44
N THR A 145 -8.00 10.98 2.32
CA THR A 145 -8.74 12.03 1.61
C THR A 145 -9.79 12.70 2.51
N ALA A 146 -10.53 11.92 3.29
CA ALA A 146 -11.52 12.46 4.24
C ALA A 146 -10.84 13.26 5.37
N MET A 147 -9.72 12.78 5.91
CA MET A 147 -8.92 13.47 6.93
C MET A 147 -8.38 14.81 6.43
N LEU A 148 -7.88 14.87 5.20
CA LEU A 148 -7.40 16.12 4.58
C LEU A 148 -8.52 17.13 4.44
N ARG A 149 -9.73 16.69 4.03
CA ARG A 149 -10.91 17.56 3.93
C ARG A 149 -11.34 18.14 5.27
N GLN A 150 -11.29 17.36 6.36
CA GLN A 150 -11.55 17.84 7.71
C GLN A 150 -10.57 18.96 8.13
N GLN A 151 -9.35 18.92 7.62
CA GLN A 151 -8.32 19.92 7.85
C GLN A 151 -8.34 21.09 6.85
N GLY A 152 -9.37 21.16 5.98
CA GLY A 152 -9.52 22.22 4.98
C GLY A 152 -8.69 22.04 3.71
N HIS A 153 -8.08 20.88 3.48
CA HIS A 153 -7.28 20.56 2.32
C HIS A 153 -8.01 19.65 1.34
N ALA A 154 -7.74 19.80 0.03
CA ALA A 154 -8.24 18.87 -0.97
C ALA A 154 -7.53 17.51 -0.84
N GLY A 155 -8.24 16.43 -1.21
CA GLY A 155 -7.60 15.15 -1.49
C GLY A 155 -7.06 15.09 -2.91
N VAL A 156 -6.33 14.01 -3.23
CA VAL A 156 -5.85 13.73 -4.58
C VAL A 156 -6.59 12.53 -5.17
N PRO A 157 -7.03 12.58 -6.44
CA PRO A 157 -7.67 11.44 -7.09
C PRO A 157 -6.68 10.28 -7.27
N THR A 158 -7.06 9.10 -6.79
CA THR A 158 -6.26 7.87 -6.91
C THR A 158 -7.06 6.71 -7.51
N ASP A 159 -8.16 6.99 -8.22
CA ASP A 159 -8.99 5.98 -8.83
C ASP A 159 -8.26 5.22 -9.93
N TYR A 160 -8.60 3.94 -10.06
CA TYR A 160 -7.96 3.04 -11.02
C TYR A 160 -8.07 3.53 -12.48
N MET A 161 -9.19 4.20 -12.82
CA MET A 161 -9.37 4.76 -14.16
C MET A 161 -8.33 5.84 -14.50
N PHE A 162 -7.95 6.69 -13.56
CA PHE A 162 -6.88 7.69 -13.78
C PHE A 162 -5.54 7.03 -14.06
N TYR A 163 -5.22 5.97 -13.32
CA TYR A 163 -4.02 5.17 -13.58
C TYR A 163 -4.02 4.58 -15.01
N LEU A 164 -5.16 4.04 -15.47
CA LEU A 164 -5.26 3.49 -16.82
C LEU A 164 -5.06 4.57 -17.90
N VAL A 165 -5.63 5.75 -17.73
CA VAL A 165 -5.48 6.88 -18.65
C VAL A 165 -4.03 7.34 -18.71
N GLU A 166 -3.38 7.56 -17.56
CA GLU A 166 -1.97 8.01 -17.52
C GLU A 166 -1.02 6.94 -18.09
N ARG A 167 -1.26 5.67 -17.81
CA ARG A 167 -0.49 4.57 -18.39
C ARG A 167 -0.61 4.52 -19.92
N GLN A 168 -1.82 4.73 -20.47
CA GLN A 168 -2.04 4.76 -21.91
C GLN A 168 -1.33 5.95 -22.57
N ALA A 169 -1.41 7.14 -21.98
CA ALA A 169 -0.70 8.32 -22.46
C ALA A 169 0.80 8.09 -22.52
N SER A 170 1.37 7.52 -21.44
CA SER A 170 2.82 7.20 -21.36
C SER A 170 3.27 6.15 -22.37
N ALA A 171 2.40 5.23 -22.78
CA ALA A 171 2.70 4.23 -23.80
C ALA A 171 2.73 4.84 -25.21
N ASN A 172 1.82 5.76 -25.50
CA ASN A 172 1.74 6.46 -26.79
C ASN A 172 2.95 7.37 -27.02
N ASP A 173 3.45 8.04 -25.96
CA ASP A 173 4.63 8.94 -26.04
C ASP A 173 5.93 8.17 -26.37
N LYS A 174 6.02 6.91 -25.91
CA LYS A 174 7.18 6.03 -26.20
C LYS A 174 7.14 5.38 -27.57
N GLY A 175 5.97 5.30 -28.21
CA GLY A 175 5.78 4.75 -29.55
C GLY A 175 6.03 5.76 -30.67
N THR A 176 6.18 7.05 -30.33
CA THR A 176 6.32 8.15 -31.30
C THR A 176 7.78 8.65 -31.41
N ARG A 177 8.71 7.98 -30.72
CA ARG A 177 10.16 8.24 -30.80
C ARG A 177 10.84 7.02 -31.39
#